data_17c0c7babb2beee78a073d5ddce64f67
#
_entry.id   17c0c7babb2beee78a073d5ddce64f67
#
_cell.length_a   1.000
_cell.length_b   1.000
_cell.length_c   1.000
_cell.angle_alpha   90.00
_cell.angle_beta   90.00
_cell.angle_gamma   90.00
#
_symmetry.space_group_name_H-M   'P 1'
#
loop_
_entity.id
_entity.type
_entity.pdbx_description
1 polymer ?
#
loop_
_entity_poly.entity_id
_entity_poly.type
_entity_poly.pdbx_seq_one_letter_code
_entity_poly.pdbx_strand_id
1 'polypeptide(L)'
;MEVLKAFLAGTVVVKVGDITKEAVDAIVNAANSRLQHGGGVAGAIVRKGGHIIQEESDKIGSVPVGGAAITTGGKLRAKYVIHAVGPMMGEGDEDHKLKNAMNSVLKLATEKGLKSISVPAVSAGIFGFPKDRCAKILIGETAAFLKTRPESSLEMVEFCIYDQEAFRYFKSEFEDLED
;
A
#
# COMPACT_ATOMS: atom_id res chain seq x y z
N MET A 1 -12.87 -13.53 -1.14
CA MET A 1 -11.89 -14.63 -1.12
C MET A 1 -10.57 -14.10 -0.59
N GLU A 2 -9.91 -14.88 0.23
CA GLU A 2 -8.64 -14.51 0.86
C GLU A 2 -7.65 -15.65 0.69
N VAL A 3 -6.41 -15.32 0.30
CA VAL A 3 -5.31 -16.29 0.22
C VAL A 3 -4.11 -15.76 0.99
N LEU A 4 -3.36 -16.63 1.65
CA LEU A 4 -2.25 -16.25 2.51
C LEU A 4 -1.03 -17.16 2.33
N LYS A 5 0.15 -16.61 2.59
CA LYS A 5 1.42 -17.32 2.54
C LYS A 5 2.37 -16.74 3.59
N ALA A 6 3.03 -17.60 4.35
CA ALA A 6 3.95 -17.18 5.42
C ALA A 6 5.39 -17.06 4.91
N PHE A 7 6.11 -16.07 5.44
CA PHE A 7 7.54 -15.83 5.21
C PHE A 7 8.25 -15.66 6.55
N LEU A 8 9.56 -15.47 6.52
CA LEU A 8 10.38 -15.38 7.72
C LEU A 8 9.89 -14.34 8.73
N ALA A 9 9.60 -13.13 8.26
CA ALA A 9 9.18 -12.03 9.13
C ALA A 9 7.66 -11.92 9.29
N GLY A 10 6.86 -12.51 8.40
CA GLY A 10 5.41 -12.35 8.49
C GLY A 10 4.65 -13.08 7.41
N THR A 11 3.41 -12.69 7.21
CA THR A 11 2.48 -13.32 6.27
C THR A 11 2.00 -12.32 5.23
N VAL A 12 1.98 -12.74 3.98
CA VAL A 12 1.32 -11.99 2.89
C VAL A 12 -0.09 -12.53 2.71
N VAL A 13 -1.05 -11.63 2.62
CA VAL A 13 -2.47 -11.95 2.39
C VAL A 13 -2.93 -11.20 1.15
N VAL A 14 -3.73 -11.85 0.30
CA VAL A 14 -4.38 -11.18 -0.84
C VAL A 14 -5.88 -11.43 -0.75
N LYS A 15 -6.66 -10.36 -0.81
CA LYS A 15 -8.13 -10.44 -0.69
C LYS A 15 -8.82 -9.37 -1.54
N VAL A 16 -10.09 -9.60 -1.85
CA VAL A 16 -10.99 -8.59 -2.42
C VAL A 16 -11.66 -7.87 -1.26
N GLY A 17 -11.71 -6.54 -1.31
CA GLY A 17 -12.40 -5.78 -0.28
C GLY A 17 -12.25 -4.28 -0.41
N ASP A 18 -12.89 -3.58 0.52
CA ASP A 18 -12.81 -2.13 0.69
C ASP A 18 -11.76 -1.86 1.79
N ILE A 19 -10.64 -1.27 1.39
CA ILE A 19 -9.53 -1.01 2.29
C ILE A 19 -9.89 -0.09 3.46
N THR A 20 -10.88 0.79 3.29
CA THR A 20 -11.32 1.71 4.34
C THR A 20 -11.99 1.00 5.52
N LYS A 21 -12.34 -0.27 5.36
CA LYS A 21 -12.98 -1.08 6.41
C LYS A 21 -11.99 -1.97 7.17
N GLU A 22 -10.72 -2.01 6.75
CA GLU A 22 -9.74 -2.92 7.32
C GLU A 22 -9.26 -2.47 8.70
N ALA A 23 -9.31 -3.41 9.66
CA ALA A 23 -8.88 -3.19 11.04
C ALA A 23 -7.43 -3.66 11.21
N VAL A 24 -6.52 -2.90 10.64
CA VAL A 24 -5.06 -3.13 10.66
C VAL A 24 -4.39 -1.94 11.33
N ASP A 25 -3.09 -2.03 11.60
CA ASP A 25 -2.37 -0.90 12.20
C ASP A 25 -2.33 0.29 11.24
N ALA A 26 -2.08 0.04 9.95
CA ALA A 26 -2.16 1.10 8.94
C ALA A 26 -2.76 0.57 7.64
N ILE A 27 -3.56 1.42 6.99
CA ILE A 27 -3.90 1.21 5.58
C ILE A 27 -3.01 2.10 4.75
N VAL A 28 -2.68 1.65 3.54
CA VAL A 28 -1.86 2.40 2.60
C VAL A 28 -2.77 3.15 1.63
N ASN A 29 -2.49 4.43 1.44
CA ASN A 29 -3.17 5.27 0.48
C ASN A 29 -2.34 5.37 -0.80
N ALA A 30 -2.98 5.26 -1.95
CA ALA A 30 -2.39 5.57 -3.24
C ALA A 30 -2.42 7.09 -3.44
N ALA A 31 -1.37 7.76 -2.99
CA ALA A 31 -1.30 9.21 -2.91
C ALA A 31 -0.61 9.82 -4.14
N ASN A 32 -0.81 11.13 -4.32
CA ASN A 32 0.01 11.93 -5.23
C ASN A 32 1.09 12.68 -4.43
N SER A 33 2.07 13.25 -5.13
CA SER A 33 3.21 13.91 -4.49
C SER A 33 2.84 15.14 -3.66
N ARG A 34 1.70 15.76 -3.94
CA ARG A 34 1.20 16.93 -3.17
C ARG A 34 0.35 16.52 -1.98
N LEU A 35 0.07 15.24 -1.81
CA LEU A 35 -0.78 14.69 -0.74
C LEU A 35 -2.17 15.33 -0.73
N GLN A 36 -2.74 15.56 -1.91
CA GLN A 36 -4.10 16.07 -2.07
C GLN A 36 -5.02 14.92 -2.44
N HIS A 37 -5.93 14.58 -1.52
CA HIS A 37 -6.74 13.36 -1.57
C HIS A 37 -8.13 13.62 -2.14
N GLY A 38 -8.18 13.92 -3.44
CA GLY A 38 -9.42 14.39 -4.08
C GLY A 38 -10.32 13.29 -4.63
N GLY A 39 -9.79 12.14 -5.02
CA GLY A 39 -10.58 11.10 -5.68
C GLY A 39 -10.02 9.70 -5.49
N GLY A 40 -10.70 8.71 -6.08
CA GLY A 40 -10.31 7.31 -5.98
C GLY A 40 -10.24 6.81 -4.54
N VAL A 41 -9.29 5.93 -4.24
CA VAL A 41 -9.08 5.39 -2.89
C VAL A 41 -8.70 6.51 -1.91
N ALA A 42 -7.94 7.49 -2.35
CA ALA A 42 -7.53 8.63 -1.52
C ALA A 42 -8.74 9.42 -1.02
N GLY A 43 -9.67 9.75 -1.91
CA GLY A 43 -10.90 10.43 -1.54
C GLY A 43 -11.78 9.61 -0.61
N ALA A 44 -11.88 8.30 -0.84
CA ALA A 44 -12.64 7.39 0.03
C ALA A 44 -12.04 7.36 1.45
N ILE A 45 -10.73 7.33 1.58
CA ILE A 45 -10.03 7.32 2.87
C ILE A 45 -10.36 8.60 3.65
N VAL A 46 -10.31 9.77 3.02
CA VAL A 46 -10.62 11.04 3.68
C VAL A 46 -12.09 11.13 4.05
N ARG A 47 -13.00 10.68 3.17
CA ARG A 47 -14.45 10.67 3.48
C ARG A 47 -14.78 9.81 4.70
N LYS A 48 -14.16 8.64 4.82
CA LYS A 48 -14.39 7.70 5.92
C LYS A 48 -13.63 8.08 7.18
N GLY A 49 -12.39 8.52 7.03
CA GLY A 49 -11.50 8.83 8.16
C GLY A 49 -11.65 10.25 8.72
N GLY A 50 -12.14 11.15 7.89
CA GLY A 50 -12.34 12.55 8.27
C GLY A 50 -11.26 13.48 7.73
N HIS A 51 -11.57 14.78 7.78
CA HIS A 51 -10.72 15.83 7.21
C HIS A 51 -9.35 15.96 7.91
N ILE A 52 -9.23 15.44 9.13
CA ILE A 52 -7.97 15.44 9.88
C ILE A 52 -6.83 14.81 9.07
N ILE A 53 -7.14 13.79 8.25
CA ILE A 53 -6.15 13.13 7.40
C ILE A 53 -5.59 14.12 6.38
N GLN A 54 -6.46 14.91 5.74
CA GLN A 54 -6.02 15.95 4.82
C GLN A 54 -5.26 17.06 5.52
N GLU A 55 -5.71 17.50 6.69
CA GLU A 55 -5.03 18.53 7.48
C GLU A 55 -3.60 18.13 7.85
N GLU A 56 -3.42 16.89 8.30
CA GLU A 56 -2.08 16.37 8.61
C GLU A 56 -1.22 16.23 7.36
N SER A 57 -1.82 15.81 6.25
CA SER A 57 -1.14 15.74 4.95
C SER A 57 -0.67 17.11 4.48
N ASP A 58 -1.50 18.15 4.67
CA ASP A 58 -1.14 19.52 4.32
C ASP A 58 0.06 20.03 5.13
N LYS A 59 0.18 19.60 6.39
CA LYS A 59 1.34 19.96 7.23
C LYS A 59 2.62 19.28 6.74
N ILE A 60 2.53 18.07 6.21
CA ILE A 60 3.66 17.38 5.60
C ILE A 60 4.07 18.10 4.31
N GLY A 61 3.09 18.56 3.53
CA GLY A 61 3.27 19.35 2.32
C GLY A 61 3.41 18.48 1.08
N SER A 62 4.57 17.88 0.87
CA SER A 62 4.82 17.07 -0.32
C SER A 62 5.72 15.88 -0.02
N VAL A 63 5.60 14.85 -0.85
CA VAL A 63 6.42 13.63 -0.80
C VAL A 63 6.82 13.30 -2.24
N PRO A 64 8.09 13.06 -2.52
CA PRO A 64 8.52 12.71 -3.88
C PRO A 64 7.99 11.35 -4.31
N VAL A 65 7.87 11.14 -5.61
CA VAL A 65 7.53 9.84 -6.18
C VAL A 65 8.55 8.79 -5.71
N GLY A 66 8.07 7.66 -5.23
CA GLY A 66 8.89 6.62 -4.62
C GLY A 66 9.00 6.74 -3.11
N GLY A 67 8.46 7.80 -2.52
CA GLY A 67 8.44 8.01 -1.08
C GLY A 67 7.10 7.69 -0.43
N ALA A 68 7.06 7.84 0.89
CA ALA A 68 5.85 7.64 1.69
C ALA A 68 5.87 8.53 2.93
N ALA A 69 4.69 8.82 3.46
CA ALA A 69 4.52 9.57 4.70
C ALA A 69 3.37 8.97 5.51
N ILE A 70 3.33 9.24 6.80
CA ILE A 70 2.33 8.66 7.70
C ILE A 70 1.50 9.76 8.39
N THR A 71 0.18 9.53 8.45
CA THR A 71 -0.75 10.36 9.23
C THR A 71 -1.56 9.45 10.15
N THR A 72 -2.35 10.05 11.04
CA THR A 72 -3.33 9.26 11.79
C THR A 72 -4.42 8.74 10.85
N GLY A 73 -5.15 7.72 11.30
CA GLY A 73 -6.30 7.17 10.58
C GLY A 73 -7.61 7.90 10.85
N GLY A 74 -7.63 8.88 11.74
CA GLY A 74 -8.86 9.56 12.09
C GLY A 74 -9.93 8.61 12.60
N LYS A 75 -11.09 8.58 11.94
CA LYS A 75 -12.22 7.70 12.29
C LYS A 75 -12.16 6.31 11.66
N LEU A 76 -11.12 6.01 10.87
CA LEU A 76 -10.93 4.68 10.31
C LEU A 76 -10.68 3.65 11.40
N ARG A 77 -10.90 2.37 11.09
CA ARG A 77 -10.51 1.27 11.98
C ARG A 77 -8.99 1.14 12.08
N ALA A 78 -8.28 1.49 11.01
CA ALA A 78 -6.82 1.55 11.02
C ALA A 78 -6.35 2.74 11.86
N LYS A 79 -5.30 2.54 12.63
CA LYS A 79 -4.73 3.60 13.48
C LYS A 79 -4.02 4.68 12.67
N TYR A 80 -3.43 4.31 11.56
CA TYR A 80 -2.62 5.19 10.72
C TYR A 80 -2.98 5.02 9.24
N VAL A 81 -2.60 6.02 8.44
CA VAL A 81 -2.58 5.92 6.99
C VAL A 81 -1.16 6.18 6.52
N ILE A 82 -0.62 5.25 5.74
CA ILE A 82 0.67 5.44 5.07
C ILE A 82 0.38 5.87 3.63
N HIS A 83 0.78 7.09 3.30
CA HIS A 83 0.56 7.67 1.97
C HIS A 83 1.74 7.33 1.08
N ALA A 84 1.55 6.38 0.17
CA ALA A 84 2.58 5.94 -0.78
C ALA A 84 2.44 6.70 -2.08
N VAL A 85 3.51 7.29 -2.56
CA VAL A 85 3.50 8.06 -3.80
C VAL A 85 4.12 7.22 -4.91
N GLY A 86 3.27 6.49 -5.63
CA GLY A 86 3.67 5.73 -6.81
C GLY A 86 3.72 6.61 -8.05
N PRO A 87 4.32 6.10 -9.14
CA PRO A 87 4.45 6.85 -10.38
C PRO A 87 3.17 6.89 -11.18
N MET A 88 3.05 7.94 -12.01
CA MET A 88 2.09 8.04 -13.09
C MET A 88 2.71 7.41 -14.33
N MET A 89 1.96 6.62 -15.11
CA MET A 89 2.48 6.06 -16.35
C MET A 89 2.80 7.18 -17.33
N GLY A 90 3.95 7.05 -18.01
CA GLY A 90 4.46 8.03 -18.95
C GLY A 90 5.53 8.94 -18.39
N GLU A 91 5.75 8.95 -17.05
CA GLU A 91 6.79 9.82 -16.48
C GLU A 91 8.21 9.24 -16.56
N GLY A 92 8.33 7.95 -16.85
CA GLY A 92 9.62 7.27 -17.00
C GLY A 92 10.07 6.55 -15.73
N ASP A 93 10.79 5.43 -15.92
CA ASP A 93 11.34 4.60 -14.82
C ASP A 93 10.26 4.15 -13.84
N GLU A 94 9.07 3.87 -14.32
CA GLU A 94 7.88 3.64 -13.49
C GLU A 94 8.01 2.38 -12.62
N ASP A 95 8.57 1.29 -13.16
CA ASP A 95 8.73 0.05 -12.40
C ASP A 95 9.61 0.27 -11.16
N HIS A 96 10.73 0.96 -11.34
CA HIS A 96 11.67 1.27 -10.26
C HIS A 96 11.02 2.21 -9.23
N LYS A 97 10.30 3.21 -9.69
CA LYS A 97 9.59 4.16 -8.82
C LYS A 97 8.52 3.48 -7.98
N LEU A 98 7.74 2.56 -8.57
CA LEU A 98 6.73 1.81 -7.82
C LEU A 98 7.38 0.89 -6.80
N LYS A 99 8.45 0.21 -7.17
CA LYS A 99 9.24 -0.62 -6.26
C LYS A 99 9.75 0.19 -5.07
N ASN A 100 10.28 1.39 -5.32
CA ASN A 100 10.74 2.30 -4.28
C ASN A 100 9.60 2.72 -3.36
N ALA A 101 8.42 3.02 -3.90
CA ALA A 101 7.24 3.40 -3.11
C ALA A 101 6.85 2.27 -2.16
N MET A 102 6.78 1.03 -2.64
CA MET A 102 6.46 -0.11 -1.78
C MET A 102 7.51 -0.33 -0.69
N ASN A 103 8.78 -0.23 -1.06
CA ASN A 103 9.88 -0.36 -0.09
C ASN A 103 9.81 0.74 0.98
N SER A 104 9.49 1.97 0.59
CA SER A 104 9.30 3.08 1.52
C SER A 104 8.16 2.80 2.52
N VAL A 105 7.06 2.22 2.05
CA VAL A 105 5.94 1.80 2.91
C VAL A 105 6.40 0.77 3.94
N LEU A 106 7.08 -0.28 3.50
CA LEU A 106 7.52 -1.37 4.37
C LEU A 106 8.53 -0.90 5.41
N LYS A 107 9.46 -0.04 5.01
CA LYS A 107 10.44 0.56 5.93
C LYS A 107 9.77 1.46 6.96
N LEU A 108 8.86 2.33 6.52
CA LEU A 108 8.16 3.26 7.40
C LEU A 108 7.30 2.50 8.42
N ALA A 109 6.59 1.47 7.98
CA ALA A 109 5.80 0.61 8.87
C ALA A 109 6.69 -0.07 9.93
N THR A 110 7.84 -0.58 9.52
CA THR A 110 8.81 -1.23 10.42
C THR A 110 9.39 -0.24 11.42
N GLU A 111 9.81 0.95 10.97
CA GLU A 111 10.33 2.00 11.84
C GLU A 111 9.30 2.45 12.88
N LYS A 112 8.02 2.47 12.52
CA LYS A 112 6.92 2.83 13.40
C LYS A 112 6.50 1.68 14.32
N GLY A 113 7.06 0.50 14.15
CA GLY A 113 6.74 -0.69 14.96
C GLY A 113 5.38 -1.30 14.65
N LEU A 114 4.85 -1.07 13.45
CA LEU A 114 3.55 -1.59 13.06
C LEU A 114 3.62 -3.10 12.79
N LYS A 115 2.54 -3.81 13.13
CA LYS A 115 2.44 -5.27 12.96
C LYS A 115 1.66 -5.67 11.72
N SER A 116 0.71 -4.84 11.29
CA SER A 116 -0.17 -5.15 10.16
C SER A 116 -0.41 -3.93 9.29
N ILE A 117 -0.35 -4.13 7.98
CA ILE A 117 -0.70 -3.11 7.00
C ILE A 117 -1.57 -3.71 5.90
N SER A 118 -2.42 -2.88 5.30
CA SER A 118 -3.24 -3.24 4.15
C SER A 118 -2.93 -2.31 2.99
N VAL A 119 -2.67 -2.87 1.82
CA VAL A 119 -2.12 -2.17 0.65
C VAL A 119 -3.06 -2.29 -0.54
N PRO A 120 -3.42 -1.19 -1.21
CA PRO A 120 -4.21 -1.24 -2.44
C PRO A 120 -3.31 -1.43 -3.66
N ALA A 121 -3.90 -1.50 -4.85
CA ALA A 121 -3.15 -1.54 -6.12
C ALA A 121 -2.61 -0.14 -6.45
N VAL A 122 -1.53 0.25 -5.79
CA VAL A 122 -0.90 1.57 -5.92
C VAL A 122 -0.56 1.87 -7.38
N SER A 123 -0.90 3.08 -7.84
CA SER A 123 -0.70 3.58 -9.21
C SER A 123 -1.55 2.89 -10.29
N ALA A 124 -2.28 1.82 -9.99
CA ALA A 124 -3.03 1.06 -11.00
C ALA A 124 -4.44 1.61 -11.28
N GLY A 125 -4.85 2.67 -10.60
CA GLY A 125 -6.10 3.39 -10.87
C GLY A 125 -5.88 4.52 -11.88
N ILE A 126 -6.15 5.75 -11.45
CA ILE A 126 -6.05 6.95 -12.28
C ILE A 126 -4.64 7.13 -12.89
N PHE A 127 -3.60 6.72 -12.15
CA PHE A 127 -2.21 6.84 -12.64
C PHE A 127 -1.88 5.89 -13.80
N GLY A 128 -2.75 4.93 -14.09
CA GLY A 128 -2.67 4.11 -15.30
C GLY A 128 -1.60 3.01 -15.32
N PHE A 129 -1.00 2.67 -14.18
CA PHE A 129 -0.02 1.59 -14.12
C PHE A 129 -0.70 0.26 -14.49
N PRO A 130 -0.10 -0.57 -15.38
CA PRO A 130 -0.68 -1.86 -15.74
C PRO A 130 -0.88 -2.74 -14.50
N LYS A 131 -2.07 -3.30 -14.34
CA LYS A 131 -2.46 -4.05 -13.14
C LYS A 131 -1.61 -5.29 -12.91
N ASP A 132 -1.22 -5.99 -13.95
CA ASP A 132 -0.36 -7.18 -13.89
C ASP A 132 1.05 -6.82 -13.40
N ARG A 133 1.64 -5.76 -13.95
CA ARG A 133 2.96 -5.27 -13.52
C ARG A 133 2.92 -4.72 -12.10
N CYS A 134 1.84 -4.02 -11.75
CA CYS A 134 1.63 -3.52 -10.39
C CYS A 134 1.64 -4.68 -9.37
N ALA A 135 0.86 -5.72 -9.63
CA ALA A 135 0.80 -6.91 -8.78
C ALA A 135 2.17 -7.55 -8.60
N LYS A 136 2.89 -7.74 -9.71
CA LYS A 136 4.22 -8.35 -9.70
C LYS A 136 5.20 -7.55 -8.84
N ILE A 137 5.23 -6.24 -8.99
CA ILE A 137 6.15 -5.36 -8.27
C ILE A 137 5.81 -5.31 -6.79
N LEU A 138 4.55 -5.05 -6.44
CA LEU A 138 4.16 -4.89 -5.04
C LEU A 138 4.32 -6.19 -4.26
N ILE A 139 3.87 -7.30 -4.80
CA ILE A 139 3.98 -8.61 -4.14
C ILE A 139 5.44 -9.06 -4.07
N GLY A 140 6.18 -8.92 -5.16
CA GLY A 140 7.59 -9.31 -5.22
C GLY A 140 8.45 -8.55 -4.22
N GLU A 141 8.26 -7.24 -4.13
CA GLU A 141 9.01 -6.40 -3.19
C GLU A 141 8.66 -6.74 -1.74
N THR A 142 7.39 -7.00 -1.45
CA THR A 142 6.95 -7.38 -0.11
C THR A 142 7.51 -8.73 0.30
N ALA A 143 7.46 -9.72 -0.57
CA ALA A 143 8.03 -11.04 -0.29
C ALA A 143 9.53 -10.97 -0.02
N ALA A 144 10.27 -10.23 -0.85
CA ALA A 144 11.71 -10.03 -0.67
C ALA A 144 12.02 -9.36 0.67
N PHE A 145 11.26 -8.33 1.03
CA PHE A 145 11.42 -7.63 2.30
C PHE A 145 11.20 -8.58 3.48
N LEU A 146 10.09 -9.31 3.51
CA LEU A 146 9.77 -10.21 4.61
C LEU A 146 10.75 -11.39 4.73
N LYS A 147 11.26 -11.88 3.61
CA LYS A 147 12.27 -12.96 3.61
C LYS A 147 13.61 -12.52 4.19
N THR A 148 13.97 -11.25 4.02
CA THR A 148 15.33 -10.75 4.34
C THR A 148 15.39 -9.84 5.54
N ARG A 149 14.27 -9.55 6.22
CA ARG A 149 14.19 -8.63 7.36
C ARG A 149 13.61 -9.32 8.61
N PRO A 150 14.31 -10.26 9.22
CA PRO A 150 13.79 -10.94 10.42
C PRO A 150 13.55 -9.99 11.60
N GLU A 151 14.17 -8.81 11.59
CA GLU A 151 14.00 -7.76 12.61
C GLU A 151 12.74 -6.92 12.43
N SER A 152 12.05 -7.05 11.30
CA SER A 152 10.84 -6.26 11.04
C SER A 152 9.73 -6.57 12.03
N SER A 153 9.01 -5.54 12.47
CA SER A 153 7.83 -5.68 13.32
C SER A 153 6.63 -6.25 12.58
N LEU A 154 6.65 -6.21 11.24
CA LEU A 154 5.50 -6.61 10.42
C LEU A 154 5.21 -8.12 10.54
N GLU A 155 3.99 -8.45 10.98
CA GLU A 155 3.49 -9.82 11.06
C GLU A 155 2.58 -10.14 9.87
N MET A 156 1.94 -9.12 9.28
CA MET A 156 1.03 -9.29 8.15
C MET A 156 1.11 -8.11 7.19
N VAL A 157 1.24 -8.40 5.91
CA VAL A 157 1.03 -7.45 4.82
C VAL A 157 -0.11 -7.98 3.95
N GLU A 158 -1.23 -7.27 3.97
CA GLU A 158 -2.43 -7.63 3.25
C GLU A 158 -2.56 -6.75 2.01
N PHE A 159 -2.81 -7.36 0.86
CA PHE A 159 -3.19 -6.63 -0.35
C PHE A 159 -4.71 -6.70 -0.46
N CYS A 160 -5.37 -5.58 -0.17
CA CYS A 160 -6.82 -5.45 -0.21
C CYS A 160 -7.22 -4.76 -1.50
N ILE A 161 -7.73 -5.53 -2.44
CA ILE A 161 -7.96 -5.08 -3.82
C ILE A 161 -9.45 -4.96 -4.07
N TYR A 162 -9.89 -3.77 -4.46
CA TYR A 162 -11.31 -3.50 -4.73
C TYR A 162 -11.75 -4.04 -6.08
N ASP A 163 -10.90 -3.89 -7.11
CA ASP A 163 -11.19 -4.26 -8.50
C ASP A 163 -10.94 -5.76 -8.74
N GLN A 164 -11.95 -6.46 -9.23
CA GLN A 164 -11.89 -7.91 -9.49
C GLN A 164 -10.82 -8.29 -10.52
N GLU A 165 -10.62 -7.49 -11.55
CA GLU A 165 -9.60 -7.73 -12.56
C GLU A 165 -8.21 -7.62 -11.95
N ALA A 166 -7.94 -6.55 -11.20
CA ALA A 166 -6.66 -6.38 -10.51
C ALA A 166 -6.44 -7.51 -9.50
N PHE A 167 -7.47 -7.91 -8.76
CA PHE A 167 -7.37 -9.01 -7.80
C PHE A 167 -6.86 -10.30 -8.45
N ARG A 168 -7.32 -10.62 -9.66
CA ARG A 168 -6.86 -11.83 -10.36
C ARG A 168 -5.37 -11.80 -10.61
N TYR A 169 -4.81 -10.64 -10.97
CA TYR A 169 -3.37 -10.50 -11.16
C TYR A 169 -2.61 -10.63 -9.84
N PHE A 170 -3.11 -10.03 -8.77
CA PHE A 170 -2.50 -10.16 -7.44
C PHE A 170 -2.54 -11.61 -6.97
N LYS A 171 -3.64 -12.31 -7.15
CA LYS A 171 -3.77 -13.72 -6.78
C LYS A 171 -2.79 -14.58 -7.58
N SER A 172 -2.67 -14.35 -8.89
CA SER A 172 -1.75 -15.10 -9.76
C SER A 172 -0.30 -14.91 -9.33
N GLU A 173 0.13 -13.68 -9.10
CA GLU A 173 1.50 -13.40 -8.63
C GLU A 173 1.75 -14.02 -7.26
N PHE A 174 0.76 -13.98 -6.38
CA PHE A 174 0.83 -14.59 -5.06
C PHE A 174 1.04 -16.11 -5.16
N GLU A 175 0.29 -16.78 -6.05
CA GLU A 175 0.40 -18.23 -6.25
C GLU A 175 1.77 -18.64 -6.83
N ASP A 176 2.40 -17.77 -7.59
CA ASP A 176 3.71 -18.00 -8.21
C ASP A 176 4.88 -17.74 -7.25
N LEU A 177 4.63 -17.19 -6.06
CA LEU A 177 5.69 -16.94 -5.09
C LEU A 177 6.29 -18.24 -4.57
N GLU A 178 7.59 -18.31 -4.60
CA GLU A 178 8.34 -19.40 -3.95
C GLU A 178 8.52 -19.12 -2.45
N ASP A 179 8.35 -20.14 -1.66
CA ASP A 179 8.48 -20.06 -0.20
C ASP A 179 9.94 -19.87 0.25
#